data_086d221beca77d5a3fccf813d6d55756
#
_entry.id   086d221beca77d5a3fccf813d6d55756
#
_cell.length_a   1.000
_cell.length_b   1.000
_cell.length_c   1.000
_cell.angle_alpha   90.00
_cell.angle_beta   90.00
_cell.angle_gamma   90.00
#
_symmetry.space_group_name_H-M   'P 1'
#
loop_
_entity.id
_entity.type
_entity.pdbx_description
1 polymer ?
#
loop_
_entity_poly.entity_id
_entity_poly.type
_entity_poly.pdbx_seq_one_letter_code
_entity_poly.pdbx_strand_id
1 'polypeptide(L)'
;GRGWVMTLGFNPYSDVDYNVKLNGNIGGQNYTQSYSGTGGLSRINLGMAYSILREINIGVEYNYSFGQIKNENFIDFTNSAFNDTRISNQTDFQKSFLKGGAIIEVGKLLKILQLRSLTLGFVFQSGLNLNATKDGIYRSSISVDTVRIKEGQIEIPNVLGFGITNNFGNKVIVSADVILQDWSNYREY
;
A
#
# COMPACT_ATOMS: atom_id res chain seq x y z
N GLY A 1 -32.08 -13.68 -2.59
CA GLY A 1 -32.72 -12.70 -1.70
C GLY A 1 -31.99 -11.39 -1.71
N ARG A 2 -32.67 -10.29 -1.59
CA ARG A 2 -32.07 -8.99 -1.32
C ARG A 2 -31.50 -9.04 0.10
N GLY A 3 -30.23 -8.69 0.26
CA GLY A 3 -29.59 -8.77 1.56
C GLY A 3 -28.46 -7.76 1.71
N TRP A 4 -28.19 -7.41 2.95
CA TRP A 4 -27.03 -6.63 3.36
C TRP A 4 -25.92 -7.59 3.76
N VAL A 5 -24.69 -7.23 3.41
CA VAL A 5 -23.47 -7.87 3.90
C VAL A 5 -22.61 -6.80 4.51
N MET A 6 -22.05 -7.08 5.69
CA MET A 6 -21.07 -6.23 6.35
C MET A 6 -19.79 -7.01 6.53
N THR A 7 -18.67 -6.34 6.39
CA THR A 7 -17.34 -6.91 6.57
C THR A 7 -16.52 -6.03 7.50
N LEU A 8 -15.75 -6.66 8.36
CA LEU A 8 -14.74 -6.00 9.16
C LEU A 8 -13.44 -6.80 8.99
N GLY A 9 -12.37 -6.12 8.68
CA GLY A 9 -11.07 -6.76 8.47
C GLY A 9 -9.92 -5.97 9.07
N PHE A 10 -8.87 -6.71 9.42
CA PHE A 10 -7.57 -6.19 9.78
C PHE A 10 -6.52 -6.95 8.98
N ASN A 11 -5.73 -6.24 8.20
CA ASN A 11 -4.77 -6.86 7.28
C ASN A 11 -3.45 -6.09 7.25
N PRO A 12 -2.30 -6.78 7.12
CA PRO A 12 -1.08 -6.11 6.69
C PRO A 12 -1.30 -5.53 5.28
N TYR A 13 -0.85 -4.29 5.06
CA TYR A 13 -0.97 -3.59 3.78
C TYR A 13 0.35 -3.55 3.02
N SER A 14 1.44 -3.35 3.75
CA SER A 14 2.81 -3.46 3.24
C SER A 14 3.73 -3.92 4.34
N ASP A 15 4.85 -4.49 3.97
CA ASP A 15 5.91 -4.89 4.87
C ASP A 15 7.26 -4.48 4.28
N VAL A 16 8.16 -4.00 5.14
CA VAL A 16 9.52 -3.60 4.80
C VAL A 16 10.48 -4.29 5.76
N ASP A 17 11.28 -5.19 5.22
CA ASP A 17 12.36 -5.84 5.96
C ASP A 17 13.55 -6.10 5.02
N TYR A 18 14.61 -5.31 5.19
CA TYR A 18 15.84 -5.51 4.47
C TYR A 18 17.06 -5.14 5.31
N ASN A 19 18.18 -5.81 5.06
CA ASN A 19 19.46 -5.50 5.64
C ASN A 19 20.56 -5.75 4.59
N VAL A 20 21.19 -4.67 4.13
CA VAL A 20 22.24 -4.69 3.13
C VAL A 20 23.53 -4.19 3.77
N LYS A 21 24.61 -4.94 3.64
CA LYS A 21 25.94 -4.56 4.15
C LYS A 21 26.92 -4.39 3.01
N LEU A 22 27.65 -3.29 3.05
CA LEU A 22 28.71 -2.95 2.11
C LEU A 22 30.00 -2.73 2.88
N ASN A 23 31.07 -3.36 2.43
CA ASN A 23 32.41 -3.12 2.98
C ASN A 23 33.16 -2.18 2.06
N GLY A 24 33.89 -1.21 2.62
CA GLY A 24 34.67 -0.25 1.88
C GLY A 24 35.98 0.10 2.59
N ASN A 25 36.81 0.87 1.89
CA ASN A 25 38.03 1.42 2.42
C ASN A 25 38.15 2.89 2.02
N ILE A 26 38.39 3.75 2.99
CA ILE A 26 38.63 5.19 2.78
C ILE A 26 39.93 5.56 3.47
N GLY A 27 40.90 6.04 2.70
CA GLY A 27 42.20 6.48 3.25
C GLY A 27 42.96 5.40 3.99
N GLY A 28 42.85 4.13 3.58
CA GLY A 28 43.48 3.00 4.24
C GLY A 28 42.68 2.44 5.42
N GLN A 29 41.52 2.98 5.75
CA GLN A 29 40.65 2.53 6.83
C GLN A 29 39.50 1.72 6.30
N ASN A 30 39.31 0.51 6.83
CA ASN A 30 38.19 -0.33 6.50
C ASN A 30 36.94 0.10 7.27
N TYR A 31 35.79 0.12 6.61
CA TYR A 31 34.50 0.36 7.21
C TYR A 31 33.44 -0.61 6.66
N THR A 32 32.42 -0.86 7.47
CA THR A 32 31.20 -1.57 7.07
C THR A 32 30.04 -0.59 7.12
N GLN A 33 29.36 -0.42 6.01
CA GLN A 33 28.13 0.37 5.94
C GLN A 33 26.94 -0.58 5.86
N SER A 34 25.99 -0.43 6.77
CA SER A 34 24.79 -1.23 6.86
C SER A 34 23.57 -0.35 6.58
N TYR A 35 22.77 -0.78 5.62
CA TYR A 35 21.47 -0.20 5.32
C TYR A 35 20.40 -1.17 5.75
N SER A 36 19.53 -0.77 6.67
CA SER A 36 18.41 -1.59 7.09
C SER A 36 17.11 -0.80 7.03
N GLY A 37 16.05 -1.47 6.65
CA GLY A 37 14.69 -0.95 6.70
C GLY A 37 13.79 -1.95 7.38
N THR A 38 12.98 -1.48 8.32
CA THR A 38 12.02 -2.31 9.05
C THR A 38 10.71 -1.58 9.22
N GLY A 39 9.62 -2.32 9.34
CA GLY A 39 8.30 -1.79 9.59
C GLY A 39 7.31 -2.15 8.51
N GLY A 40 6.23 -1.39 8.43
CA GLY A 40 5.17 -1.65 7.46
C GLY A 40 3.89 -0.91 7.81
N LEU A 41 2.89 -1.13 6.99
CA LEU A 41 1.58 -0.54 7.12
C LEU A 41 0.55 -1.63 7.39
N SER A 42 -0.31 -1.39 8.34
CA SER A 42 -1.50 -2.19 8.62
C SER A 42 -2.75 -1.42 8.19
N ARG A 43 -3.81 -2.16 7.90
CA ARG A 43 -5.08 -1.59 7.47
C ARG A 43 -6.24 -2.22 8.22
N ILE A 44 -7.11 -1.38 8.75
CA ILE A 44 -8.45 -1.75 9.22
C ILE A 44 -9.43 -1.35 8.13
N ASN A 45 -10.34 -2.23 7.80
CA ASN A 45 -11.40 -1.95 6.83
C ASN A 45 -12.77 -2.34 7.35
N LEU A 46 -13.75 -1.49 7.05
CA LEU A 46 -15.16 -1.71 7.30
C LEU A 46 -15.90 -1.57 5.98
N GLY A 47 -16.56 -2.63 5.55
CA GLY A 47 -17.29 -2.68 4.30
C GLY A 47 -18.77 -2.97 4.48
N MET A 48 -19.56 -2.46 3.55
CA MET A 48 -20.97 -2.76 3.41
C MET A 48 -21.29 -3.03 1.95
N ALA A 49 -22.13 -4.04 1.70
CA ALA A 49 -22.64 -4.32 0.36
C ALA A 49 -24.13 -4.58 0.40
N TYR A 50 -24.79 -4.25 -0.70
CA TYR A 50 -26.22 -4.42 -0.86
C TYR A 50 -26.57 -4.88 -2.27
N SER A 51 -27.49 -5.84 -2.37
CA SER A 51 -28.06 -6.29 -3.63
C SER A 51 -29.26 -5.44 -3.99
N ILE A 52 -29.10 -4.46 -4.89
CA ILE A 52 -30.18 -3.60 -5.40
C ILE A 52 -31.19 -4.45 -6.17
N LEU A 53 -30.65 -5.28 -7.06
CA LEU A 53 -31.35 -6.34 -7.78
C LEU A 53 -30.66 -7.66 -7.50
N ARG A 54 -31.25 -8.77 -7.92
CA ARG A 54 -30.57 -10.08 -7.82
C ARG A 54 -29.28 -10.14 -8.64
N GLU A 55 -29.26 -9.35 -9.70
CA GLU A 55 -28.19 -9.28 -10.70
C GLU A 55 -27.26 -8.09 -10.51
N ILE A 56 -27.58 -7.15 -9.59
CA ILE A 56 -26.79 -5.93 -9.34
C ILE A 56 -26.44 -5.83 -7.86
N ASN A 57 -25.17 -5.89 -7.57
CA ASN A 57 -24.61 -5.72 -6.23
C ASN A 57 -23.71 -4.49 -6.21
N ILE A 58 -23.84 -3.68 -5.18
CA ILE A 58 -22.98 -2.53 -4.93
C ILE A 58 -22.36 -2.67 -3.55
N GLY A 59 -21.16 -2.13 -3.39
CA GLY A 59 -20.47 -2.13 -2.10
C GLY A 59 -19.64 -0.89 -1.92
N VAL A 60 -19.41 -0.53 -0.67
CA VAL A 60 -18.51 0.52 -0.24
C VAL A 60 -17.69 0.01 0.93
N GLU A 61 -16.43 0.40 0.98
CA GLU A 61 -15.49 0.04 2.04
C GLU A 61 -14.73 1.29 2.48
N TYR A 62 -14.75 1.55 3.77
CA TYR A 62 -13.88 2.52 4.43
C TYR A 62 -12.63 1.80 4.91
N ASN A 63 -11.49 2.37 4.60
CA ASN A 63 -10.18 1.84 4.95
C ASN A 63 -9.42 2.88 5.78
N TYR A 64 -8.78 2.41 6.83
CA TYR A 64 -7.85 3.19 7.63
C TYR A 64 -6.51 2.47 7.67
N SER A 65 -5.51 3.06 7.04
CA SER A 65 -4.13 2.55 7.02
C SER A 65 -3.27 3.33 7.99
N PHE A 66 -2.45 2.62 8.74
CA PHE A 66 -1.52 3.18 9.71
C PHE A 66 -0.28 2.30 9.82
N GLY A 67 0.81 2.90 10.24
CA GLY A 67 2.05 2.16 10.44
C GLY A 67 3.26 3.07 10.39
N GLN A 68 4.44 2.46 10.41
CA GLN A 68 5.71 3.12 10.57
C GLN A 68 6.76 2.37 9.74
N ILE A 69 7.60 3.12 9.06
CA ILE A 69 8.78 2.60 8.37
C ILE A 69 10.01 3.28 8.94
N LYS A 70 10.96 2.48 9.40
CA LYS A 70 12.24 2.93 9.91
C LYS A 70 13.34 2.51 8.96
N ASN A 71 14.10 3.48 8.46
CA ASN A 71 15.30 3.26 7.66
C ASN A 71 16.52 3.68 8.49
N GLU A 72 17.52 2.82 8.55
CA GLU A 72 18.74 3.07 9.30
C GLU A 72 19.96 2.89 8.39
N ASN A 73 20.86 3.85 8.43
CA ASN A 73 22.17 3.79 7.81
C ASN A 73 23.21 3.86 8.93
N PHE A 74 24.01 2.81 9.08
CA PHE A 74 25.03 2.70 10.10
C PHE A 74 26.39 2.48 9.43
N ILE A 75 27.36 3.32 9.77
CA ILE A 75 28.74 3.21 9.32
C ILE A 75 29.59 2.87 10.55
N ASP A 76 30.20 1.71 10.49
CA ASP A 76 31.07 1.14 11.51
C ASP A 76 32.51 1.12 10.97
N PHE A 77 33.42 1.80 11.67
CA PHE A 77 34.85 1.83 11.33
C PHE A 77 35.60 0.79 12.14
N THR A 78 36.40 -0.03 11.48
CA THR A 78 37.23 -1.05 12.14
C THR A 78 38.24 -0.44 13.11
N ASN A 79 38.64 0.82 12.92
CA ASN A 79 39.56 1.53 13.76
C ASN A 79 38.82 2.46 14.74
N SER A 80 38.96 2.24 16.02
CA SER A 80 38.33 3.02 17.10
C SER A 80 38.73 4.49 17.18
N ALA A 81 39.70 4.93 16.36
CA ALA A 81 40.04 6.35 16.23
C ALA A 81 39.00 7.14 15.41
N PHE A 82 38.15 6.45 14.69
CA PHE A 82 37.04 7.03 13.92
C PHE A 82 35.72 6.77 14.61
N ASN A 83 34.86 7.75 14.57
CA ASN A 83 33.55 7.66 15.21
C ASN A 83 32.52 6.96 14.28
N ASP A 84 31.89 5.94 14.81
CA ASP A 84 30.73 5.32 14.15
C ASP A 84 29.60 6.33 14.01
N THR A 85 28.93 6.27 12.87
CA THR A 85 27.83 7.18 12.57
C THR A 85 26.58 6.39 12.26
N ARG A 86 25.48 6.73 12.94
CA ARG A 86 24.16 6.14 12.73
C ARG A 86 23.16 7.22 12.38
N ILE A 87 22.53 7.06 11.23
CA ILE A 87 21.44 7.90 10.77
C ILE A 87 20.19 7.05 10.73
N SER A 88 19.20 7.38 11.54
CA SER A 88 17.92 6.69 11.60
C SER A 88 16.81 7.65 11.17
N ASN A 89 16.08 7.29 10.13
CA ASN A 89 14.92 8.01 9.65
C ASN A 89 13.68 7.17 9.95
N GLN A 90 12.74 7.74 10.66
CA GLN A 90 11.45 7.14 10.94
C GLN A 90 10.38 7.92 10.21
N THR A 91 9.51 7.21 9.52
CA THR A 91 8.38 7.80 8.82
C THR A 91 7.10 7.14 9.30
N ASP A 92 6.22 7.94 9.89
CA ASP A 92 4.92 7.52 10.37
C ASP A 92 3.87 7.82 9.31
N PHE A 93 3.02 6.84 9.04
CA PHE A 93 1.96 6.92 8.03
C PHE A 93 0.60 6.71 8.67
N GLN A 94 -0.34 7.56 8.31
CA GLN A 94 -1.70 7.46 8.80
C GLN A 94 -2.66 8.05 7.76
N LYS A 95 -3.60 7.26 7.23
CA LYS A 95 -4.57 7.75 6.27
C LYS A 95 -5.80 6.89 6.12
N SER A 96 -6.92 7.56 5.83
CA SER A 96 -8.18 6.94 5.44
C SER A 96 -8.44 7.09 3.95
N PHE A 97 -9.10 6.10 3.36
CA PHE A 97 -9.57 6.14 1.98
C PHE A 97 -10.85 5.31 1.80
N LEU A 98 -11.57 5.63 0.76
CA LEU A 98 -12.80 4.93 0.38
C LEU A 98 -12.55 4.06 -0.85
N LYS A 99 -13.19 2.89 -0.84
CA LYS A 99 -13.27 2.00 -1.98
C LYS A 99 -14.73 1.67 -2.24
N GLY A 100 -15.14 1.78 -3.47
CA GLY A 100 -16.49 1.42 -3.91
C GLY A 100 -16.42 0.46 -5.07
N GLY A 101 -17.48 -0.34 -5.25
CA GLY A 101 -17.55 -1.27 -6.37
C GLY A 101 -18.98 -1.68 -6.71
N ALA A 102 -19.10 -2.22 -7.91
CA ALA A 102 -20.33 -2.80 -8.39
C ALA A 102 -20.04 -4.09 -9.16
N ILE A 103 -20.93 -5.05 -9.03
CA ILE A 103 -20.95 -6.29 -9.79
C ILE A 103 -22.30 -6.42 -10.48
N ILE A 104 -22.29 -6.66 -11.79
CA ILE A 104 -23.48 -6.76 -12.62
C ILE A 104 -23.44 -8.07 -13.38
N GLU A 105 -24.42 -8.94 -13.14
CA GLU A 105 -24.64 -10.18 -13.90
C GLU A 105 -25.44 -9.86 -15.18
N VAL A 106 -24.73 -9.33 -16.18
CA VAL A 106 -25.33 -8.76 -17.40
C VAL A 106 -26.17 -9.79 -18.15
N GLY A 107 -25.69 -11.00 -18.26
CA GLY A 107 -26.39 -12.06 -18.99
C GLY A 107 -27.70 -12.45 -18.36
N LYS A 108 -27.81 -12.44 -17.04
CA LYS A 108 -29.06 -12.67 -16.33
C LYS A 108 -29.98 -11.46 -16.41
N LEU A 109 -29.44 -10.25 -16.27
CA LEU A 109 -30.16 -8.99 -16.31
C LEU A 109 -30.87 -8.79 -17.68
N LEU A 110 -30.15 -9.03 -18.76
CA LEU A 110 -30.66 -8.87 -20.15
C LEU A 110 -31.35 -10.12 -20.66
N LYS A 111 -31.39 -11.21 -19.90
CA LYS A 111 -31.97 -12.50 -20.26
C LYS A 111 -31.41 -13.08 -21.58
N ILE A 112 -30.14 -12.81 -21.87
CA ILE A 112 -29.46 -13.33 -23.07
C ILE A 112 -28.91 -14.72 -22.75
N LEU A 113 -29.46 -15.77 -23.37
CA LEU A 113 -29.14 -17.16 -23.07
C LEU A 113 -27.65 -17.48 -23.31
N GLN A 114 -27.10 -16.92 -24.37
CA GLN A 114 -25.68 -17.14 -24.77
C GLN A 114 -24.68 -16.46 -23.84
N LEU A 115 -25.06 -15.41 -23.12
CA LEU A 115 -24.25 -14.64 -22.20
C LEU A 115 -24.68 -14.78 -20.74
N ARG A 116 -25.45 -15.82 -20.40
CA ARG A 116 -26.08 -15.97 -19.09
C ARG A 116 -25.12 -15.92 -17.90
N SER A 117 -23.89 -16.24 -18.15
CA SER A 117 -22.83 -16.26 -17.13
C SER A 117 -21.93 -15.01 -17.17
N LEU A 118 -22.21 -14.05 -18.06
CA LEU A 118 -21.42 -12.85 -18.19
C LEU A 118 -21.62 -11.94 -16.98
N THR A 119 -20.52 -11.64 -16.31
CA THR A 119 -20.48 -10.73 -15.16
C THR A 119 -19.47 -9.62 -15.43
N LEU A 120 -19.88 -8.38 -15.16
CA LEU A 120 -19.02 -7.21 -15.18
C LEU A 120 -18.76 -6.73 -13.76
N GLY A 121 -17.51 -6.36 -13.48
CA GLY A 121 -17.07 -5.75 -12.24
C GLY A 121 -16.56 -4.34 -12.46
N PHE A 122 -16.82 -3.46 -11.52
CA PHE A 122 -16.27 -2.12 -11.45
C PHE A 122 -15.77 -1.84 -10.05
N VAL A 123 -14.59 -1.23 -9.94
CA VAL A 123 -14.00 -0.81 -8.67
C VAL A 123 -13.43 0.60 -8.82
N PHE A 124 -13.72 1.44 -7.85
CA PHE A 124 -13.10 2.74 -7.64
C PHE A 124 -12.48 2.79 -6.25
N GLN A 125 -11.25 3.27 -6.16
CA GLN A 125 -10.60 3.60 -4.90
C GLN A 125 -10.13 5.04 -4.96
N SER A 126 -10.47 5.81 -3.92
CA SER A 126 -10.01 7.18 -3.81
C SER A 126 -8.51 7.23 -3.60
N GLY A 127 -7.86 8.20 -4.17
CA GLY A 127 -6.45 8.49 -3.94
C GLY A 127 -6.13 8.80 -2.48
N LEU A 128 -4.88 8.74 -2.15
CA LEU A 128 -4.34 8.90 -0.82
C LEU A 128 -3.31 10.03 -0.81
N ASN A 129 -3.51 11.02 0.04
CA ASN A 129 -2.46 11.98 0.38
C ASN A 129 -1.89 11.55 1.73
N LEU A 130 -0.83 10.78 1.74
CA LEU A 130 -0.15 10.34 2.96
C LEU A 130 0.64 11.51 3.54
N ASN A 131 0.28 11.93 4.75
CA ASN A 131 1.14 12.82 5.51
C ASN A 131 2.28 11.97 6.07
N ALA A 132 3.50 12.28 5.71
CA ALA A 132 4.70 11.62 6.18
C ALA A 132 5.46 12.59 7.08
N THR A 133 5.61 12.26 8.36
CA THR A 133 6.51 12.97 9.27
C THR A 133 7.81 12.21 9.33
N LYS A 134 8.89 12.85 8.94
CA LYS A 134 10.21 12.23 8.92
C LYS A 134 11.06 12.83 10.04
N ASP A 135 11.37 12.05 11.04
CA ASP A 135 12.31 12.40 12.09
C ASP A 135 13.66 11.74 11.79
N GLY A 136 14.72 12.56 11.72
CA GLY A 136 16.09 12.10 11.55
C GLY A 136 16.81 12.12 12.89
N ILE A 137 17.35 10.98 13.33
CA ILE A 137 18.16 10.87 14.50
C ILE A 137 19.61 10.62 14.06
N TYR A 138 20.47 11.59 14.29
CA TYR A 138 21.89 11.50 14.04
C TYR A 138 22.59 11.15 15.34
N ARG A 139 23.23 9.99 15.39
CA ARG A 139 24.06 9.56 16.52
C ARG A 139 25.50 9.45 16.07
N SER A 140 26.35 10.21 16.74
CA SER A 140 27.80 10.03 16.74
C SER A 140 28.22 9.59 18.16
N SER A 141 29.40 9.04 18.33
CA SER A 141 29.94 8.71 19.65
C SER A 141 30.06 9.90 20.62
N ILE A 142 29.94 11.13 20.12
CA ILE A 142 30.07 12.37 20.89
C ILE A 142 28.77 13.10 21.10
N SER A 143 27.79 12.92 20.19
CA SER A 143 26.54 13.66 20.23
C SER A 143 25.35 12.84 19.67
N VAL A 144 24.18 13.11 20.23
CA VAL A 144 22.89 12.66 19.67
C VAL A 144 22.13 13.90 19.29
N ASP A 145 21.84 14.06 18.03
CA ASP A 145 21.01 15.16 17.54
C ASP A 145 19.77 14.59 16.86
N THR A 146 18.60 15.14 17.22
CA THR A 146 17.31 14.76 16.65
C THR A 146 16.78 15.95 15.86
N VAL A 147 16.77 15.81 14.56
CA VAL A 147 16.27 16.84 13.67
C VAL A 147 14.96 16.35 13.06
N ARG A 148 13.88 17.09 13.28
CA ARG A 148 12.66 16.89 12.49
C ARG A 148 12.94 17.37 11.06
N ILE A 149 13.08 16.43 10.13
CA ILE A 149 13.64 16.72 8.81
C ILE A 149 12.61 17.32 7.88
N LYS A 150 11.34 16.88 7.93
CA LYS A 150 10.26 17.46 7.11
C LYS A 150 8.92 16.78 7.35
N GLU A 151 7.86 17.57 7.25
CA GLU A 151 6.52 17.06 6.91
C GLU A 151 6.44 17.00 5.40
N GLY A 152 6.24 15.83 4.84
CA GLY A 152 6.07 15.60 3.41
C GLY A 152 4.68 15.03 3.12
N GLN A 153 4.25 15.12 1.88
CA GLN A 153 3.04 14.47 1.41
C GLN A 153 3.40 13.54 0.26
N ILE A 154 2.89 12.32 0.32
CA ILE A 154 2.97 11.36 -0.77
C ILE A 154 1.57 11.24 -1.37
N GLU A 155 1.39 11.64 -2.62
CA GLU A 155 0.12 11.53 -3.31
C GLU A 155 0.05 10.19 -4.06
N ILE A 156 -0.87 9.33 -3.65
CA ILE A 156 -1.19 8.10 -4.36
C ILE A 156 -2.45 8.33 -5.20
N PRO A 157 -2.43 8.05 -6.50
CA PRO A 157 -3.55 8.35 -7.39
C PRO A 157 -4.79 7.49 -7.10
N ASN A 158 -5.92 7.94 -7.61
CA ASN A 158 -7.13 7.13 -7.68
C ASN A 158 -6.90 5.84 -8.48
N VAL A 159 -7.60 4.80 -8.10
CA VAL A 159 -7.60 3.53 -8.83
C VAL A 159 -8.98 3.31 -9.45
N LEU A 160 -9.01 3.00 -10.74
CA LEU A 160 -10.17 2.52 -11.46
C LEU A 160 -9.91 1.09 -11.93
N GLY A 161 -10.80 0.18 -11.61
CA GLY A 161 -10.74 -1.21 -12.05
C GLY A 161 -11.99 -1.63 -12.78
N PHE A 162 -11.82 -2.36 -13.90
CA PHE A 162 -12.87 -2.95 -14.69
C PHE A 162 -12.57 -4.43 -14.87
N GLY A 163 -13.53 -5.27 -14.58
CA GLY A 163 -13.41 -6.72 -14.73
C GLY A 163 -14.53 -7.30 -15.58
N ILE A 164 -14.21 -8.34 -16.32
CA ILE A 164 -15.17 -9.16 -17.06
C ILE A 164 -14.89 -10.62 -16.77
N THR A 165 -15.95 -11.36 -16.46
CA THR A 165 -15.88 -12.81 -16.24
C THR A 165 -17.00 -13.49 -16.97
N ASN A 166 -16.69 -14.59 -17.65
CA ASN A 166 -17.69 -15.46 -18.26
C ASN A 166 -17.39 -16.93 -17.95
N ASN A 167 -18.45 -17.70 -17.71
CA ASN A 167 -18.36 -19.14 -17.44
C ASN A 167 -18.94 -19.92 -18.62
N PHE A 168 -18.14 -20.76 -19.22
CA PHE A 168 -18.52 -21.60 -20.36
C PHE A 168 -18.84 -23.02 -19.90
N GLY A 169 -20.14 -23.30 -19.76
CA GLY A 169 -20.67 -24.66 -19.55
C GLY A 169 -20.16 -25.34 -18.29
N ASN A 170 -19.93 -24.62 -17.18
CA ASN A 170 -19.43 -25.13 -15.90
C ASN A 170 -18.04 -25.81 -15.95
N LYS A 171 -17.32 -25.67 -17.08
CA LYS A 171 -16.01 -26.33 -17.27
C LYS A 171 -14.85 -25.33 -17.33
N VAL A 172 -15.10 -24.13 -17.88
CA VAL A 172 -14.07 -23.12 -18.10
C VAL A 172 -14.58 -21.77 -17.64
N ILE A 173 -13.83 -21.10 -16.79
CA ILE A 173 -14.06 -19.72 -16.39
C ILE A 173 -12.96 -18.88 -17.01
N VAL A 174 -13.33 -17.85 -17.74
CA VAL A 174 -12.40 -16.86 -18.31
C VAL A 174 -12.69 -15.52 -17.63
N SER A 175 -11.65 -14.91 -17.09
CA SER A 175 -11.69 -13.58 -16.46
C SER A 175 -10.59 -12.71 -17.02
N ALA A 176 -10.89 -11.43 -17.17
CA ALA A 176 -9.91 -10.39 -17.52
C ALA A 176 -10.21 -9.14 -16.71
N ASP A 177 -9.14 -8.51 -16.20
CA ASP A 177 -9.22 -7.29 -15.40
C ASP A 177 -8.27 -6.23 -15.95
N VAL A 178 -8.70 -4.96 -15.93
CA VAL A 178 -7.91 -3.79 -16.25
C VAL A 178 -7.93 -2.84 -15.07
N ILE A 179 -6.75 -2.43 -14.62
CA ILE A 179 -6.58 -1.46 -13.55
C ILE A 179 -5.90 -0.23 -14.13
N LEU A 180 -6.50 0.93 -13.89
CA LEU A 180 -6.01 2.22 -14.34
C LEU A 180 -5.61 3.06 -13.13
N GLN A 181 -4.38 3.58 -13.16
CA GLN A 181 -3.84 4.51 -12.16
C GLN A 181 -3.06 5.60 -12.89
N ASP A 182 -3.34 6.84 -12.56
CA ASP A 182 -2.61 7.98 -13.13
C ASP A 182 -1.48 8.42 -12.19
N TRP A 183 -0.28 7.92 -12.44
CA TRP A 183 0.93 8.24 -11.70
C TRP A 183 1.63 9.53 -12.18
N SER A 184 1.10 10.21 -13.20
CA SER A 184 1.71 11.44 -13.74
C SER A 184 1.77 12.58 -12.71
N ASN A 185 0.87 12.55 -11.73
CA ASN A 185 0.78 13.53 -10.66
C ASN A 185 1.45 13.09 -9.35
N TYR A 186 2.14 11.93 -9.36
CA TYR A 186 2.88 11.49 -8.19
C TYR A 186 3.92 12.52 -7.79
N ARG A 187 3.86 12.98 -6.54
CA ARG A 187 4.81 13.91 -5.96
C ARG A 187 5.21 13.42 -4.57
N GLU A 188 6.51 13.40 -4.34
CA GLU A 188 7.11 13.21 -3.04
C GLU A 188 7.75 14.53 -2.63
N TYR A 189 7.25 15.15 -1.59
CA TYR A 189 7.72 16.43 -1.07
C TYR A 189 8.51 16.24 0.22
#